data_c4f947279a2bd0ebdf41ff4b1087f8ec
#
_entry.id   c4f947279a2bd0ebdf41ff4b1087f8ec
#
_cell.length_a   1.000
_cell.length_b   1.000
_cell.length_c   1.000
_cell.angle_alpha   90.00
_cell.angle_beta   90.00
_cell.angle_gamma   90.00
#
_symmetry.space_group_name_H-M   'P 1'
#
loop_
_entity.id
_entity.type
_entity.pdbx_description
1 polymer ?
#
loop_
_entity_poly.entity_id
_entity_poly.type
_entity_poly.pdbx_seq_one_letter_code
_entity_poly.pdbx_strand_id
1 'polypeptide(L)'
;MKNLSIENITKACRGTFHGDESILSQEVSGVVIDSRKVQPGYLFVAIDGERVNAHKFIPDTIKAGAMCVVSHEDLGETDFPYILVESTGQALLDIAKLYRDSFDMKVVGITGSVGKTSTKEMIASVLAQKYHVHKTLGNFNNEWGLPITIFDMPEDTEVAVLEMGVNHFGEMRRLSSVASPNICVITNIGIAHLEFFKTREGILQEKSQMIQDMKNGGSIILNGDDDLLSKMSPVKGVTPVFFGMGDNCAFRADNIEPQGLRGTSCTITLKDGSSFDCLVPVPGIHMVSNAVAGAAVGYTLGLTADEIKAGIESLPSIPGRNHIIETDHMIILDDCYNANPISMKASIDVLNMAIGRKVAVLGNMGELGDTAEALHAEVGTYAAEKNVDLVCGIGDLTRSLVEEASKGANTEALWFADNESFIQAIPDIIKDGDNVLVKASHGMNFPQIVHALEEL
;
A
#
# COMPACT_ATOMS: atom_id res chain seq x y z
N MET A 1 -15.34 -17.48 14.22
CA MET A 1 -14.96 -16.03 14.25
C MET A 1 -15.90 -15.33 15.23
N LYS A 2 -15.37 -14.66 16.22
CA LYS A 2 -16.14 -14.02 17.29
C LYS A 2 -17.20 -13.03 16.74
N ASN A 3 -18.42 -13.13 17.28
CA ASN A 3 -19.57 -12.27 16.94
C ASN A 3 -20.10 -12.40 15.49
N LEU A 4 -19.60 -13.35 14.71
CA LEU A 4 -20.07 -13.61 13.34
C LEU A 4 -21.03 -14.82 13.29
N SER A 5 -22.10 -14.80 14.11
CA SER A 5 -23.23 -15.72 13.92
C SER A 5 -24.02 -15.37 12.65
N ILE A 6 -24.65 -16.38 12.03
CA ILE A 6 -25.49 -16.15 10.84
C ILE A 6 -26.57 -15.09 11.12
N GLU A 7 -27.16 -15.06 12.33
CA GLU A 7 -28.11 -14.04 12.73
C GLU A 7 -27.50 -12.63 12.76
N ASN A 8 -26.31 -12.48 13.36
CA ASN A 8 -25.63 -11.19 13.44
C ASN A 8 -25.21 -10.68 12.06
N ILE A 9 -24.71 -11.59 11.21
CA ILE A 9 -24.36 -11.30 9.82
C ILE A 9 -25.61 -10.82 9.06
N THR A 10 -26.73 -11.56 9.15
CA THR A 10 -27.99 -11.21 8.48
C THR A 10 -28.46 -9.81 8.89
N LYS A 11 -28.41 -9.50 10.18
CA LYS A 11 -28.78 -8.18 10.71
C LYS A 11 -27.85 -7.08 10.22
N ALA A 12 -26.53 -7.31 10.26
CA ALA A 12 -25.52 -6.34 9.82
C ALA A 12 -25.68 -5.97 8.35
N CYS A 13 -25.89 -6.98 7.49
CA CYS A 13 -26.08 -6.80 6.05
C CYS A 13 -27.51 -6.32 5.67
N ARG A 14 -28.44 -6.21 6.64
CA ARG A 14 -29.87 -5.92 6.40
C ARG A 14 -30.48 -6.91 5.40
N GLY A 15 -30.01 -8.17 5.44
CA GLY A 15 -30.40 -9.22 4.53
C GLY A 15 -31.64 -10.00 5.02
N THR A 16 -32.11 -10.90 4.18
CA THR A 16 -33.15 -11.89 4.50
C THR A 16 -32.50 -13.27 4.50
N PHE A 17 -32.60 -13.98 5.60
CA PHE A 17 -32.09 -15.33 5.72
C PHE A 17 -33.05 -16.33 5.08
N HIS A 18 -32.55 -17.28 4.31
CA HIS A 18 -33.26 -18.42 3.72
C HIS A 18 -32.53 -19.70 4.13
N GLY A 19 -33.23 -20.63 4.76
CA GLY A 19 -32.69 -21.90 5.20
C GLY A 19 -33.24 -22.35 6.56
N ASP A 20 -32.57 -23.34 7.17
CA ASP A 20 -32.92 -23.84 8.50
C ASP A 20 -32.49 -22.85 9.59
N GLU A 21 -33.46 -22.30 10.35
CA GLU A 21 -33.20 -21.35 11.42
C GLU A 21 -32.34 -21.91 12.56
N SER A 22 -32.17 -23.22 12.65
CA SER A 22 -31.34 -23.86 13.68
C SER A 22 -29.87 -23.46 13.62
N ILE A 23 -29.40 -22.93 12.45
CA ILE A 23 -28.01 -22.45 12.30
C ILE A 23 -27.82 -20.98 12.61
N LEU A 24 -28.89 -20.21 12.85
CA LEU A 24 -28.80 -18.75 13.05
C LEU A 24 -27.84 -18.35 14.17
N SER A 25 -27.75 -19.15 15.25
CA SER A 25 -26.84 -18.90 16.38
C SER A 25 -25.40 -19.40 16.15
N GLN A 26 -25.14 -20.13 15.06
CA GLN A 26 -23.81 -20.68 14.78
C GLN A 26 -22.90 -19.59 14.21
N GLU A 27 -21.67 -19.52 14.74
CA GLU A 27 -20.64 -18.62 14.24
C GLU A 27 -19.89 -19.27 13.06
N VAL A 28 -19.63 -18.47 12.03
CA VAL A 28 -18.82 -18.92 10.88
C VAL A 28 -17.35 -19.04 11.30
N SER A 29 -16.62 -19.97 10.67
CA SER A 29 -15.19 -20.18 10.93
C SER A 29 -14.29 -19.25 10.10
N GLY A 30 -14.82 -18.69 8.99
CA GLY A 30 -14.13 -17.75 8.11
C GLY A 30 -15.09 -17.08 7.14
N VAL A 31 -14.65 -15.99 6.52
CA VAL A 31 -15.39 -15.27 5.47
C VAL A 31 -14.47 -15.13 4.25
N VAL A 32 -14.94 -15.56 3.09
CA VAL A 32 -14.16 -15.51 1.84
C VAL A 32 -15.00 -15.05 0.65
N ILE A 33 -14.34 -14.45 -0.34
CA ILE A 33 -14.90 -14.06 -1.64
C ILE A 33 -14.33 -14.92 -2.78
N ASP A 34 -13.25 -15.66 -2.54
CA ASP A 34 -12.63 -16.59 -3.50
C ASP A 34 -13.13 -18.00 -3.22
N SER A 35 -13.90 -18.55 -4.15
CA SER A 35 -14.50 -19.90 -4.05
C SER A 35 -13.47 -21.01 -3.81
N ARG A 36 -12.23 -20.84 -4.25
CA ARG A 36 -11.12 -21.79 -4.09
C ARG A 36 -10.59 -21.87 -2.66
N LYS A 37 -10.89 -20.87 -1.82
CA LYS A 37 -10.46 -20.74 -0.43
C LYS A 37 -11.51 -21.18 0.58
N VAL A 38 -12.68 -21.61 0.12
CA VAL A 38 -13.75 -22.08 0.98
C VAL A 38 -13.31 -23.33 1.74
N GLN A 39 -13.59 -23.34 3.05
CA GLN A 39 -13.40 -24.47 3.95
C GLN A 39 -14.70 -24.77 4.70
N PRO A 40 -14.84 -25.95 5.35
CA PRO A 40 -16.02 -26.26 6.14
C PRO A 40 -16.29 -25.20 7.22
N GLY A 41 -17.54 -24.76 7.28
CA GLY A 41 -17.97 -23.73 8.25
C GLY A 41 -17.75 -22.28 7.80
N TYR A 42 -17.25 -22.03 6.58
CA TYR A 42 -17.03 -20.67 6.06
C TYR A 42 -18.31 -20.05 5.52
N LEU A 43 -18.36 -18.72 5.57
CA LEU A 43 -19.28 -17.90 4.81
C LEU A 43 -18.65 -17.55 3.46
N PHE A 44 -19.35 -17.84 2.38
CA PHE A 44 -18.96 -17.39 1.05
C PHE A 44 -19.77 -16.15 0.64
N VAL A 45 -19.11 -15.05 0.31
CA VAL A 45 -19.77 -13.85 -0.22
C VAL A 45 -19.62 -13.83 -1.74
N ALA A 46 -20.73 -14.03 -2.45
CA ALA A 46 -20.74 -14.12 -3.91
C ALA A 46 -20.68 -12.72 -4.54
N ILE A 47 -19.47 -12.20 -4.75
CA ILE A 47 -19.25 -10.89 -5.34
C ILE A 47 -19.54 -10.92 -6.84
N ASP A 48 -20.29 -9.95 -7.34
CA ASP A 48 -20.41 -9.66 -8.76
C ASP A 48 -19.31 -8.68 -9.17
N GLY A 49 -18.21 -9.21 -9.67
CA GLY A 49 -17.05 -8.43 -10.09
C GLY A 49 -17.08 -8.08 -11.57
N GLU A 50 -16.35 -7.06 -12.00
CA GLU A 50 -16.29 -6.60 -13.40
C GLU A 50 -15.95 -7.70 -14.42
N ARG A 51 -15.13 -8.67 -14.04
CA ARG A 51 -14.67 -9.75 -14.93
C ARG A 51 -15.39 -11.07 -14.69
N VAL A 52 -15.87 -11.31 -13.48
CA VAL A 52 -16.41 -12.61 -13.07
C VAL A 52 -17.51 -12.39 -12.04
N ASN A 53 -18.72 -12.90 -12.36
CA ASN A 53 -19.79 -13.04 -11.37
C ASN A 53 -19.55 -14.32 -10.55
N ALA A 54 -19.32 -14.16 -9.22
CA ALA A 54 -18.99 -15.28 -8.34
C ALA A 54 -20.22 -16.16 -8.00
N HIS A 55 -21.44 -15.76 -8.30
CA HIS A 55 -22.65 -16.55 -8.06
C HIS A 55 -22.57 -17.91 -8.78
N LYS A 56 -21.92 -17.97 -9.94
CA LYS A 56 -21.73 -19.24 -10.68
C LYS A 56 -20.95 -20.31 -9.92
N PHE A 57 -20.17 -19.90 -8.88
CA PHE A 57 -19.37 -20.83 -8.08
C PHE A 57 -20.09 -21.31 -6.81
N ILE A 58 -21.30 -20.80 -6.51
CA ILE A 58 -22.07 -21.20 -5.32
C ILE A 58 -22.17 -22.72 -5.18
N PRO A 59 -22.52 -23.51 -6.24
CA PRO A 59 -22.62 -24.95 -6.11
C PRO A 59 -21.31 -25.63 -5.66
N ASP A 60 -20.17 -25.11 -6.10
CA ASP A 60 -18.87 -25.66 -5.73
C ASP A 60 -18.46 -25.25 -4.31
N THR A 61 -18.83 -24.06 -3.86
CA THR A 61 -18.57 -23.61 -2.47
C THR A 61 -19.39 -24.42 -1.46
N ILE A 62 -20.64 -24.76 -1.77
CA ILE A 62 -21.47 -25.64 -0.94
C ILE A 62 -20.85 -27.03 -0.83
N LYS A 63 -20.40 -27.63 -1.96
CA LYS A 63 -19.68 -28.91 -1.94
C LYS A 63 -18.39 -28.86 -1.12
N ALA A 64 -17.71 -27.71 -1.09
CA ALA A 64 -16.51 -27.48 -0.28
C ALA A 64 -16.82 -27.27 1.23
N GLY A 65 -18.10 -27.19 1.60
CA GLY A 65 -18.55 -27.10 2.99
C GLY A 65 -18.83 -25.68 3.50
N ALA A 66 -19.14 -24.74 2.59
CA ALA A 66 -19.62 -23.42 3.03
C ALA A 66 -20.85 -23.60 3.91
N MET A 67 -20.84 -22.95 5.09
CA MET A 67 -21.95 -22.98 6.04
C MET A 67 -23.14 -22.16 5.52
N CYS A 68 -22.87 -21.05 4.84
CA CYS A 68 -23.87 -20.15 4.32
C CYS A 68 -23.27 -19.33 3.16
N VAL A 69 -24.14 -18.83 2.30
CA VAL A 69 -23.75 -17.96 1.16
C VAL A 69 -24.43 -16.59 1.32
N VAL A 70 -23.74 -15.50 0.97
CA VAL A 70 -24.35 -14.18 0.78
C VAL A 70 -24.51 -13.94 -0.71
N SER A 71 -25.73 -13.68 -1.15
CA SER A 71 -26.14 -13.49 -2.55
C SER A 71 -26.99 -12.23 -2.71
N HIS A 72 -26.81 -11.51 -3.83
CA HIS A 72 -27.79 -10.48 -4.23
C HIS A 72 -28.84 -11.02 -5.22
N GLU A 73 -28.65 -12.25 -5.70
CA GLU A 73 -29.64 -12.95 -6.50
C GLU A 73 -30.54 -13.79 -5.58
N ASP A 74 -31.84 -13.75 -5.80
CA ASP A 74 -32.79 -14.67 -5.14
C ASP A 74 -32.58 -16.08 -5.71
N LEU A 75 -32.08 -16.98 -4.85
CA LEU A 75 -31.77 -18.34 -5.23
C LEU A 75 -33.00 -19.29 -5.13
N GLY A 76 -34.15 -18.77 -4.68
CA GLY A 76 -35.38 -19.53 -4.50
C GLY A 76 -35.28 -20.56 -3.38
N GLU A 77 -35.96 -21.71 -3.55
CA GLU A 77 -35.86 -22.84 -2.64
C GLU A 77 -34.58 -23.62 -2.89
N THR A 78 -33.71 -23.68 -1.86
CA THR A 78 -32.41 -24.36 -1.91
C THR A 78 -32.29 -25.38 -0.78
N ASP A 79 -31.42 -26.36 -0.96
CA ASP A 79 -31.04 -27.33 0.09
C ASP A 79 -29.88 -26.85 0.97
N PHE A 80 -29.45 -25.60 0.80
CA PHE A 80 -28.42 -24.94 1.56
C PHE A 80 -28.87 -23.54 2.02
N PRO A 81 -28.34 -23.02 3.13
CA PRO A 81 -28.72 -21.71 3.62
C PRO A 81 -28.02 -20.57 2.87
N TYR A 82 -28.74 -19.47 2.63
CA TYR A 82 -28.19 -18.25 2.08
C TYR A 82 -28.83 -17.00 2.72
N ILE A 83 -28.12 -15.88 2.62
CA ILE A 83 -28.57 -14.55 3.02
C ILE A 83 -28.75 -13.73 1.74
N LEU A 84 -29.98 -13.35 1.43
CA LEU A 84 -30.31 -12.45 0.32
C LEU A 84 -30.06 -11.01 0.76
N VAL A 85 -29.26 -10.26 -0.01
CA VAL A 85 -28.92 -8.86 0.25
C VAL A 85 -29.13 -8.00 -0.99
N GLU A 86 -29.24 -6.70 -0.85
CA GLU A 86 -29.31 -5.77 -1.99
C GLU A 86 -27.96 -5.70 -2.76
N SER A 87 -26.83 -5.76 -2.04
CA SER A 87 -25.48 -5.69 -2.61
C SER A 87 -24.51 -6.56 -1.80
N THR A 88 -23.90 -7.54 -2.46
CA THR A 88 -22.88 -8.40 -1.82
C THR A 88 -21.60 -7.64 -1.50
N GLY A 89 -21.27 -6.60 -2.28
CA GLY A 89 -20.14 -5.70 -1.98
C GLY A 89 -20.38 -4.89 -0.69
N GLN A 90 -21.57 -4.31 -0.51
CA GLN A 90 -21.90 -3.62 0.74
C GLN A 90 -21.98 -4.60 1.91
N ALA A 91 -22.55 -5.78 1.70
CA ALA A 91 -22.59 -6.82 2.73
C ALA A 91 -21.19 -7.23 3.22
N LEU A 92 -20.21 -7.35 2.32
CA LEU A 92 -18.83 -7.65 2.69
C LEU A 92 -18.24 -6.58 3.63
N LEU A 93 -18.50 -5.30 3.34
CA LEU A 93 -18.07 -4.18 4.19
C LEU A 93 -18.78 -4.21 5.55
N ASP A 94 -20.09 -4.48 5.57
CA ASP A 94 -20.89 -4.53 6.80
C ASP A 94 -20.48 -5.68 7.72
N ILE A 95 -20.15 -6.86 7.14
CA ILE A 95 -19.62 -8.03 7.87
C ILE A 95 -18.24 -7.71 8.44
N ALA A 96 -17.36 -7.10 7.64
CA ALA A 96 -16.02 -6.74 8.10
C ALA A 96 -16.09 -5.72 9.23
N LYS A 97 -17.00 -4.74 9.14
CA LYS A 97 -17.23 -3.80 10.23
C LYS A 97 -17.74 -4.49 11.49
N LEU A 98 -18.72 -5.41 11.38
CA LEU A 98 -19.24 -6.18 12.50
C LEU A 98 -18.12 -6.97 13.21
N TYR A 99 -17.26 -7.63 12.43
CA TYR A 99 -16.14 -8.38 12.99
C TYR A 99 -15.11 -7.46 13.65
N ARG A 100 -14.70 -6.40 12.95
CA ARG A 100 -13.76 -5.40 13.48
C ARG A 100 -14.26 -4.77 14.78
N ASP A 101 -15.57 -4.49 14.91
CA ASP A 101 -16.15 -3.88 16.11
C ASP A 101 -16.19 -4.85 17.31
N SER A 102 -15.92 -6.14 17.11
CA SER A 102 -15.78 -7.14 18.18
C SER A 102 -14.41 -7.11 18.89
N PHE A 103 -13.46 -6.30 18.40
CA PHE A 103 -12.12 -6.16 18.97
C PHE A 103 -11.99 -4.85 19.76
N ASP A 104 -11.38 -4.93 20.94
CA ASP A 104 -10.92 -3.76 21.69
C ASP A 104 -9.46 -3.45 21.33
N MET A 105 -9.26 -2.90 20.14
CA MET A 105 -7.94 -2.61 19.60
C MET A 105 -7.83 -1.16 19.11
N LYS A 106 -6.60 -0.71 18.90
CA LYS A 106 -6.34 0.54 18.20
C LYS A 106 -6.21 0.30 16.70
N VAL A 107 -6.71 1.22 15.90
CA VAL A 107 -6.59 1.19 14.44
C VAL A 107 -5.82 2.41 13.96
N VAL A 108 -4.76 2.16 13.21
CA VAL A 108 -4.00 3.17 12.46
C VAL A 108 -4.42 3.06 11.00
N GLY A 109 -5.15 4.05 10.51
CA GLY A 109 -5.50 4.17 9.10
C GLY A 109 -4.45 4.95 8.33
N ILE A 110 -4.02 4.42 7.19
CA ILE A 110 -2.98 5.04 6.37
C ILE A 110 -3.48 5.24 4.95
N THR A 111 -3.32 6.44 4.41
CA THR A 111 -3.55 6.74 3.00
C THR A 111 -2.52 7.74 2.47
N GLY A 112 -2.55 8.01 1.18
CA GLY A 112 -1.68 8.96 0.47
C GLY A 112 -1.55 8.60 -1.01
N SER A 113 -0.91 9.45 -1.77
CA SER A 113 -0.66 9.19 -3.18
C SER A 113 0.49 8.20 -3.37
N VAL A 114 1.59 8.38 -2.64
CA VAL A 114 2.80 7.55 -2.69
C VAL A 114 3.21 7.16 -1.27
N GLY A 115 3.94 6.05 -1.12
CA GLY A 115 4.57 5.64 0.14
C GLY A 115 3.64 4.97 1.15
N LYS A 116 2.36 4.75 0.86
CA LYS A 116 1.40 4.10 1.78
C LYS A 116 1.93 2.79 2.36
N THR A 117 2.34 1.88 1.49
CA THR A 117 2.82 0.55 1.91
C THR A 117 4.09 0.63 2.72
N SER A 118 5.08 1.41 2.27
CA SER A 118 6.34 1.57 3.02
C SER A 118 6.12 2.24 4.38
N THR A 119 5.22 3.24 4.46
CA THR A 119 4.83 3.86 5.73
C THR A 119 4.09 2.86 6.64
N LYS A 120 3.18 2.04 6.07
CA LYS A 120 2.48 0.97 6.80
C LYS A 120 3.46 -0.03 7.40
N GLU A 121 4.43 -0.49 6.62
CA GLU A 121 5.44 -1.44 7.10
C GLU A 121 6.32 -0.81 8.18
N MET A 122 6.74 0.44 8.02
CA MET A 122 7.51 1.18 9.02
C MET A 122 6.72 1.35 10.33
N ILE A 123 5.47 1.78 10.25
CA ILE A 123 4.60 1.91 11.44
C ILE A 123 4.40 0.56 12.11
N ALA A 124 4.15 -0.49 11.32
CA ALA A 124 3.97 -1.84 11.87
C ALA A 124 5.24 -2.36 12.55
N SER A 125 6.43 -2.12 11.97
CA SER A 125 7.73 -2.49 12.54
C SER A 125 7.97 -1.77 13.88
N VAL A 126 7.68 -0.47 13.94
CA VAL A 126 7.79 0.33 15.17
C VAL A 126 6.83 -0.19 16.24
N LEU A 127 5.56 -0.40 15.90
CA LEU A 127 4.54 -0.82 16.87
C LEU A 127 4.75 -2.26 17.37
N ALA A 128 5.33 -3.13 16.54
CA ALA A 128 5.64 -4.51 16.91
C ALA A 128 6.67 -4.64 18.04
N GLN A 129 7.37 -3.55 18.40
CA GLN A 129 8.25 -3.54 19.57
C GLN A 129 7.49 -3.61 20.89
N LYS A 130 6.18 -3.36 20.87
CA LYS A 130 5.35 -3.29 22.08
C LYS A 130 4.02 -4.03 21.97
N TYR A 131 3.45 -4.15 20.78
CA TYR A 131 2.09 -4.64 20.56
C TYR A 131 2.05 -5.84 19.62
N HIS A 132 1.00 -6.64 19.75
CA HIS A 132 0.62 -7.61 18.74
C HIS A 132 -0.05 -6.87 17.58
N VAL A 133 0.68 -6.73 16.47
CA VAL A 133 0.28 -5.91 15.32
C VAL A 133 -0.24 -6.76 14.18
N HIS A 134 -1.46 -6.46 13.73
CA HIS A 134 -1.97 -6.91 12.45
C HIS A 134 -1.88 -5.79 11.41
N LYS A 135 -1.58 -6.10 10.16
CA LYS A 135 -1.44 -5.10 9.09
C LYS A 135 -1.98 -5.58 7.76
N THR A 136 -2.35 -4.64 6.90
CA THR A 136 -2.71 -4.94 5.51
C THR A 136 -1.56 -5.66 4.80
N LEU A 137 -1.83 -6.83 4.24
CA LEU A 137 -0.89 -7.60 3.44
C LEU A 137 -1.02 -7.23 1.95
N GLY A 138 0.12 -7.22 1.24
CA GLY A 138 0.14 -6.92 -0.19
C GLY A 138 -0.59 -5.60 -0.51
N ASN A 139 -1.55 -5.68 -1.45
CA ASN A 139 -2.39 -4.59 -1.90
C ASN A 139 -3.87 -4.72 -1.48
N PHE A 140 -4.16 -5.45 -0.41
CA PHE A 140 -5.52 -5.61 0.11
C PHE A 140 -6.02 -4.34 0.81
N ASN A 141 -6.00 -3.21 0.09
CA ASN A 141 -6.25 -1.86 0.59
C ASN A 141 -7.48 -1.17 0.00
N ASN A 142 -8.23 -1.87 -0.86
CA ASN A 142 -9.47 -1.39 -1.49
C ASN A 142 -10.72 -2.00 -0.82
N GLU A 143 -11.90 -1.77 -1.41
CA GLU A 143 -13.20 -2.23 -0.88
C GLU A 143 -13.35 -3.76 -0.79
N TRP A 144 -12.55 -4.52 -1.53
CA TRP A 144 -12.49 -5.98 -1.42
C TRP A 144 -11.38 -6.45 -0.48
N GLY A 145 -10.23 -5.78 -0.52
CA GLY A 145 -9.03 -6.15 0.21
C GLY A 145 -9.08 -5.80 1.69
N LEU A 146 -9.60 -4.62 2.05
CA LEU A 146 -9.70 -4.21 3.45
C LEU A 146 -10.57 -5.18 4.29
N PRO A 147 -11.75 -5.61 3.83
CA PRO A 147 -12.50 -6.66 4.50
C PRO A 147 -11.72 -7.95 4.72
N ILE A 148 -11.02 -8.44 3.69
CA ILE A 148 -10.20 -9.65 3.80
C ILE A 148 -9.11 -9.46 4.85
N THR A 149 -8.40 -8.32 4.84
CA THR A 149 -7.42 -7.98 5.89
C THR A 149 -8.04 -8.05 7.28
N ILE A 150 -9.26 -7.56 7.45
CA ILE A 150 -9.96 -7.57 8.73
C ILE A 150 -10.36 -8.99 9.14
N PHE A 151 -10.84 -9.84 8.21
CA PHE A 151 -11.20 -11.23 8.51
C PHE A 151 -9.99 -12.10 8.87
N ASP A 152 -8.81 -11.78 8.37
CA ASP A 152 -7.56 -12.47 8.68
C ASP A 152 -6.93 -12.02 10.02
N MET A 153 -7.57 -11.12 10.76
CA MET A 153 -7.07 -10.56 12.01
C MET A 153 -7.07 -11.61 13.13
N PRO A 154 -5.91 -11.91 13.76
CA PRO A 154 -5.83 -12.74 14.96
C PRO A 154 -6.62 -12.15 16.13
N GLU A 155 -7.16 -13.00 17.01
CA GLU A 155 -7.98 -12.57 18.15
C GLU A 155 -7.20 -11.77 19.21
N ASP A 156 -5.89 -11.93 19.27
CA ASP A 156 -4.96 -11.24 20.18
C ASP A 156 -4.40 -9.94 19.60
N THR A 157 -4.93 -9.46 18.47
CA THR A 157 -4.51 -8.20 17.84
C THR A 157 -4.79 -7.01 18.75
N GLU A 158 -3.74 -6.28 19.12
CA GLU A 158 -3.82 -5.06 19.94
C GLU A 158 -3.86 -3.80 19.07
N VAL A 159 -3.16 -3.82 17.94
CA VAL A 159 -3.13 -2.70 16.98
C VAL A 159 -3.27 -3.24 15.54
N ALA A 160 -4.20 -2.67 14.79
CA ALA A 160 -4.33 -2.92 13.35
C ALA A 160 -3.81 -1.71 12.55
N VAL A 161 -2.88 -1.96 11.61
CA VAL A 161 -2.32 -0.96 10.70
C VAL A 161 -2.91 -1.18 9.32
N LEU A 162 -3.95 -0.39 8.98
CA LEU A 162 -4.79 -0.59 7.81
C LEU A 162 -4.48 0.43 6.72
N GLU A 163 -3.94 -0.05 5.60
CA GLU A 163 -3.73 0.74 4.41
C GLU A 163 -5.06 0.92 3.65
N MET A 164 -5.38 2.15 3.25
CA MET A 164 -6.58 2.49 2.47
C MET A 164 -6.19 3.20 1.17
N GLY A 165 -6.35 2.48 0.06
CA GLY A 165 -6.13 2.95 -1.30
C GLY A 165 -7.47 3.27 -1.98
N VAL A 166 -7.52 4.39 -2.70
CA VAL A 166 -8.74 4.84 -3.38
C VAL A 166 -8.41 5.39 -4.76
N ASN A 167 -9.30 5.11 -5.71
CA ASN A 167 -9.22 5.54 -7.10
C ASN A 167 -10.36 6.48 -7.49
N HIS A 168 -11.51 6.44 -6.79
CA HIS A 168 -12.69 7.24 -7.10
C HIS A 168 -13.23 7.96 -5.86
N PHE A 169 -14.01 9.02 -6.10
CA PHE A 169 -14.69 9.73 -5.02
C PHE A 169 -15.70 8.85 -4.29
N GLY A 170 -15.71 8.95 -2.96
CA GLY A 170 -16.59 8.22 -2.05
C GLY A 170 -16.06 6.87 -1.55
N GLU A 171 -14.99 6.32 -2.14
CA GLU A 171 -14.39 5.07 -1.70
C GLU A 171 -13.76 5.19 -0.31
N MET A 172 -13.04 6.30 -0.04
CA MET A 172 -12.40 6.51 1.26
C MET A 172 -13.43 6.49 2.40
N ARG A 173 -14.59 7.06 2.17
CA ARG A 173 -15.66 7.07 3.16
C ARG A 173 -16.18 5.67 3.50
N ARG A 174 -16.30 4.81 2.50
CA ARG A 174 -16.69 3.41 2.69
C ARG A 174 -15.62 2.63 3.46
N LEU A 175 -14.35 2.76 3.06
CA LEU A 175 -13.23 2.10 3.73
C LEU A 175 -13.07 2.57 5.19
N SER A 176 -13.09 3.88 5.42
CA SER A 176 -12.88 4.44 6.75
C SER A 176 -14.01 4.14 7.72
N SER A 177 -15.24 4.00 7.22
CA SER A 177 -16.40 3.59 8.04
C SER A 177 -16.24 2.17 8.59
N VAL A 178 -15.59 1.28 7.83
CA VAL A 178 -15.23 -0.08 8.26
C VAL A 178 -14.04 -0.06 9.20
N ALA A 179 -12.94 0.62 8.83
CA ALA A 179 -11.73 0.70 9.63
C ALA A 179 -11.94 1.44 10.95
N SER A 180 -12.73 2.51 10.99
CA SER A 180 -12.97 3.40 12.14
C SER A 180 -11.68 3.74 12.89
N PRO A 181 -10.73 4.46 12.28
CA PRO A 181 -9.37 4.60 12.79
C PRO A 181 -9.31 5.42 14.10
N ASN A 182 -8.37 5.08 14.97
CA ASN A 182 -7.98 5.91 16.11
C ASN A 182 -6.92 6.95 15.69
N ILE A 183 -6.07 6.58 14.73
CA ILE A 183 -5.02 7.44 14.20
C ILE A 183 -5.15 7.45 12.67
N CYS A 184 -5.22 8.65 12.09
CA CYS A 184 -5.27 8.87 10.65
C CYS A 184 -3.92 9.41 10.17
N VAL A 185 -3.23 8.66 9.29
CA VAL A 185 -1.95 9.07 8.70
C VAL A 185 -2.13 9.34 7.21
N ILE A 186 -1.73 10.53 6.74
CA ILE A 186 -1.70 10.85 5.30
C ILE A 186 -0.26 11.16 4.89
N THR A 187 0.28 10.36 3.98
CA THR A 187 1.71 10.42 3.62
C THR A 187 2.03 11.59 2.70
N ASN A 188 1.23 11.82 1.67
CA ASN A 188 1.36 12.95 0.74
C ASN A 188 0.15 13.07 -0.20
N ILE A 189 0.04 14.21 -0.89
CA ILE A 189 -0.93 14.50 -1.92
C ILE A 189 -0.20 14.79 -3.25
N GLY A 190 0.10 13.73 -3.99
CA GLY A 190 0.72 13.80 -5.31
C GLY A 190 -0.30 13.81 -6.44
N ILE A 191 0.10 13.27 -7.59
CA ILE A 191 -0.71 13.21 -8.83
C ILE A 191 -1.21 11.79 -9.16
N ALA A 192 -1.11 10.84 -8.22
CA ALA A 192 -1.65 9.49 -8.44
C ALA A 192 -3.17 9.54 -8.61
N HIS A 193 -3.70 8.79 -9.60
CA HIS A 193 -5.12 8.75 -9.95
C HIS A 193 -5.70 10.11 -10.39
N LEU A 194 -4.85 11.00 -10.95
CA LEU A 194 -5.25 12.34 -11.39
C LEU A 194 -6.36 12.28 -12.45
N GLU A 195 -6.38 11.24 -13.26
CA GLU A 195 -7.44 10.99 -14.24
C GLU A 195 -8.84 10.98 -13.61
N PHE A 196 -8.99 10.41 -12.41
CA PHE A 196 -10.27 10.27 -11.71
C PHE A 196 -10.58 11.47 -10.81
N PHE A 197 -9.58 11.95 -10.06
CA PHE A 197 -9.76 13.04 -9.09
C PHE A 197 -9.61 14.43 -9.70
N LYS A 198 -9.13 14.57 -10.95
CA LYS A 198 -8.97 15.77 -11.75
C LYS A 198 -7.92 16.76 -11.24
N THR A 199 -7.81 16.98 -9.94
CA THR A 199 -6.85 17.93 -9.33
C THR A 199 -6.24 17.35 -8.06
N ARG A 200 -5.12 17.92 -7.59
CA ARG A 200 -4.52 17.56 -6.30
C ARG A 200 -5.44 17.90 -5.12
N GLU A 201 -6.22 18.96 -5.23
CA GLU A 201 -7.24 19.32 -4.24
C GLU A 201 -8.35 18.26 -4.18
N GLY A 202 -8.75 17.68 -5.33
CA GLY A 202 -9.68 16.54 -5.38
C GLY A 202 -9.12 15.31 -4.69
N ILE A 203 -7.82 15.03 -4.87
CA ILE A 203 -7.13 13.94 -4.17
C ILE A 203 -7.10 14.21 -2.66
N LEU A 204 -6.78 15.43 -2.23
CA LEU A 204 -6.83 15.84 -0.82
C LEU A 204 -8.22 15.68 -0.23
N GLN A 205 -9.25 16.17 -0.96
CA GLN A 205 -10.65 16.07 -0.54
C GLN A 205 -11.05 14.62 -0.27
N GLU A 206 -10.74 13.71 -1.19
CA GLU A 206 -11.11 12.29 -1.04
C GLU A 206 -10.32 11.63 0.09
N LYS A 207 -8.98 11.76 0.11
CA LYS A 207 -8.16 11.08 1.12
C LYS A 207 -8.42 11.59 2.53
N SER A 208 -8.76 12.87 2.71
CA SER A 208 -9.13 13.45 4.01
C SER A 208 -10.46 12.95 4.55
N GLN A 209 -11.32 12.31 3.73
CA GLN A 209 -12.55 11.67 4.21
C GLN A 209 -12.27 10.58 5.26
N MET A 210 -11.07 9.98 5.27
CA MET A 210 -10.66 9.05 6.32
C MET A 210 -10.85 9.62 7.74
N ILE A 211 -10.63 10.91 7.91
CA ILE A 211 -10.71 11.59 9.21
C ILE A 211 -12.16 11.69 9.71
N GLN A 212 -13.15 11.63 8.80
CA GLN A 212 -14.56 11.75 9.18
C GLN A 212 -15.07 10.57 10.02
N ASP A 213 -14.48 9.38 9.85
CA ASP A 213 -14.83 8.19 10.62
C ASP A 213 -13.84 7.90 11.75
N MET A 214 -12.90 8.82 12.00
CA MET A 214 -11.97 8.74 13.13
C MET A 214 -12.74 8.72 14.46
N LYS A 215 -12.34 7.81 15.34
CA LYS A 215 -12.91 7.69 16.70
C LYS A 215 -12.68 8.98 17.49
N ASN A 216 -13.61 9.27 18.40
CA ASN A 216 -13.46 10.41 19.31
C ASN A 216 -12.19 10.29 20.16
N GLY A 217 -11.44 11.39 20.29
CA GLY A 217 -10.13 11.39 20.95
C GLY A 217 -9.00 10.82 20.10
N GLY A 218 -9.24 10.57 18.80
CA GLY A 218 -8.21 10.13 17.87
C GLY A 218 -7.21 11.21 17.49
N SER A 219 -6.21 10.85 16.70
CA SER A 219 -5.11 11.72 16.27
C SER A 219 -5.01 11.79 14.75
N ILE A 220 -4.68 12.97 14.23
CA ILE A 220 -4.42 13.23 12.82
C ILE A 220 -2.92 13.50 12.67
N ILE A 221 -2.23 12.66 11.90
CA ILE A 221 -0.77 12.73 11.68
C ILE A 221 -0.54 12.93 10.18
N LEU A 222 -0.02 14.09 9.79
CA LEU A 222 0.12 14.51 8.40
C LEU A 222 1.56 14.84 8.07
N ASN A 223 1.95 14.61 6.82
CA ASN A 223 3.23 15.05 6.31
C ASN A 223 3.25 16.58 6.21
N GLY A 224 4.09 17.23 7.04
CA GLY A 224 4.25 18.67 7.08
C GLY A 224 5.10 19.25 5.95
N ASP A 225 5.82 18.41 5.21
CA ASP A 225 6.59 18.80 4.04
C ASP A 225 5.72 18.84 2.77
N ASP A 226 4.48 18.29 2.81
CA ASP A 226 3.52 18.38 1.72
C ASP A 226 2.80 19.74 1.74
N ASP A 227 2.80 20.42 0.60
CA ASP A 227 2.32 21.79 0.44
C ASP A 227 0.81 21.97 0.66
N LEU A 228 0.02 20.87 0.50
CA LEU A 228 -1.42 20.87 0.77
C LEU A 228 -1.73 20.41 2.18
N LEU A 229 -1.09 19.33 2.65
CA LEU A 229 -1.32 18.78 3.99
C LEU A 229 -0.89 19.74 5.10
N SER A 230 0.24 20.46 4.92
CA SER A 230 0.76 21.43 5.89
C SER A 230 -0.19 22.59 6.17
N LYS A 231 -1.17 22.84 5.28
CA LYS A 231 -2.18 23.90 5.40
C LYS A 231 -3.52 23.40 5.96
N MET A 232 -3.62 22.11 6.29
CA MET A 232 -4.90 21.57 6.78
C MET A 232 -5.27 22.16 8.14
N SER A 233 -6.48 22.70 8.20
CA SER A 233 -7.10 23.20 9.43
C SER A 233 -7.56 22.03 10.33
N PRO A 234 -7.83 22.28 11.63
CA PRO A 234 -8.42 21.30 12.52
C PRO A 234 -9.71 20.66 11.94
N VAL A 235 -9.81 19.32 12.04
CA VAL A 235 -10.97 18.56 11.58
C VAL A 235 -11.60 17.89 12.79
N LYS A 236 -12.92 17.96 12.93
CA LYS A 236 -13.68 17.42 14.09
C LYS A 236 -13.12 17.90 15.46
N GLY A 237 -12.57 19.11 15.52
CA GLY A 237 -11.95 19.67 16.72
C GLY A 237 -10.55 19.12 17.05
N VAL A 238 -9.98 18.27 16.18
CA VAL A 238 -8.62 17.72 16.34
C VAL A 238 -7.66 18.50 15.45
N THR A 239 -6.63 19.08 16.07
CA THR A 239 -5.54 19.76 15.36
C THR A 239 -4.57 18.72 14.82
N PRO A 240 -4.25 18.74 13.50
CA PRO A 240 -3.24 17.88 12.93
C PRO A 240 -1.87 18.04 13.60
N VAL A 241 -1.16 16.94 13.75
CA VAL A 241 0.24 16.88 14.16
C VAL A 241 1.07 16.59 12.92
N PHE A 242 2.11 17.37 12.67
CA PHE A 242 2.92 17.24 11.48
C PHE A 242 4.20 16.44 11.75
N PHE A 243 4.55 15.59 10.78
CA PHE A 243 5.82 14.87 10.70
C PHE A 243 6.55 15.26 9.40
N GLY A 244 7.87 15.23 9.38
CA GLY A 244 8.66 15.53 8.19
C GLY A 244 10.06 16.02 8.53
N MET A 245 10.62 16.89 7.67
CA MET A 245 11.95 17.48 7.81
C MET A 245 11.88 19.00 8.03
N GLY A 246 10.70 19.61 7.79
CA GLY A 246 10.49 21.06 7.96
C GLY A 246 10.35 21.50 9.40
N ASP A 247 10.63 22.78 9.67
CA ASP A 247 10.56 23.39 11.02
C ASP A 247 9.14 23.42 11.61
N ASN A 248 8.11 23.26 10.77
CA ASN A 248 6.72 23.17 11.18
C ASN A 248 6.32 21.80 11.73
N CYS A 249 7.23 20.80 11.70
CA CYS A 249 6.96 19.44 12.10
C CYS A 249 7.24 19.21 13.57
N ALA A 250 6.26 18.64 14.29
CA ALA A 250 6.39 18.25 15.69
C ALA A 250 7.23 16.97 15.87
N PHE A 251 7.32 16.15 14.83
CA PHE A 251 8.21 15.00 14.70
C PHE A 251 9.08 15.25 13.49
N ARG A 252 10.40 15.31 13.69
CA ARG A 252 11.31 15.79 12.66
C ARG A 252 12.56 14.94 12.53
N ALA A 253 13.06 14.79 11.29
CA ALA A 253 14.39 14.27 11.04
C ALA A 253 15.36 15.37 10.63
N ASP A 254 16.54 15.33 11.24
CA ASP A 254 17.67 16.21 10.97
C ASP A 254 18.93 15.35 10.74
N ASN A 255 20.07 15.97 10.37
CA ASN A 255 21.36 15.32 10.19
C ASN A 255 21.27 14.08 9.27
N ILE A 256 20.59 14.26 8.13
CA ILE A 256 20.28 13.16 7.21
C ILE A 256 21.52 12.89 6.34
N GLU A 257 22.12 11.71 6.51
CA GLU A 257 23.34 11.30 5.81
C GLU A 257 23.12 9.97 5.11
N PRO A 258 23.09 9.93 3.75
CA PRO A 258 23.03 8.69 2.98
C PRO A 258 24.22 7.79 3.26
N GLN A 259 23.94 6.51 3.51
CA GLN A 259 24.95 5.44 3.68
C GLN A 259 25.04 4.53 2.44
N GLY A 260 24.87 5.13 1.25
CA GLY A 260 24.75 4.40 -0.02
C GLY A 260 23.47 3.53 -0.01
N LEU A 261 23.56 2.34 -0.58
CA LEU A 261 22.44 1.41 -0.65
C LEU A 261 22.12 0.72 0.69
N ARG A 262 22.95 0.92 1.73
CA ARG A 262 22.68 0.35 3.07
C ARG A 262 21.65 1.11 3.88
N GLY A 263 21.17 2.25 3.39
CA GLY A 263 20.17 3.04 4.06
C GLY A 263 20.58 4.51 4.28
N THR A 264 19.94 5.15 5.26
CA THR A 264 20.18 6.56 5.56
C THR A 264 20.22 6.75 7.09
N SER A 265 21.30 7.31 7.63
CA SER A 265 21.37 7.72 9.04
C SER A 265 20.72 9.09 9.21
N CYS A 266 20.05 9.28 10.35
CA CYS A 266 19.44 10.55 10.71
C CYS A 266 19.24 10.67 12.22
N THR A 267 19.00 11.90 12.68
CA THR A 267 18.55 12.19 14.04
C THR A 267 17.05 12.45 14.00
N ILE A 268 16.25 11.68 14.74
CA ILE A 268 14.80 11.88 14.85
C ILE A 268 14.50 12.60 16.17
N THR A 269 13.82 13.76 16.10
CA THR A 269 13.31 14.52 17.21
C THR A 269 11.83 14.29 17.40
N LEU A 270 11.43 13.91 18.63
CA LEU A 270 10.05 13.65 19.02
C LEU A 270 9.36 14.94 19.51
N LYS A 271 8.04 14.89 19.61
CA LYS A 271 7.20 16.04 19.99
C LYS A 271 7.56 16.67 21.35
N ASP A 272 8.10 15.91 22.29
CA ASP A 272 8.53 16.39 23.62
C ASP A 272 9.94 16.99 23.62
N GLY A 273 10.61 17.03 22.47
CA GLY A 273 11.97 17.51 22.29
C GLY A 273 13.07 16.49 22.56
N SER A 274 12.73 15.28 22.96
CA SER A 274 13.69 14.16 22.98
C SER A 274 14.12 13.75 21.58
N SER A 275 15.37 13.30 21.43
CA SER A 275 15.90 12.90 20.13
C SER A 275 16.80 11.67 20.24
N PHE A 276 16.95 10.95 19.13
CA PHE A 276 17.84 9.81 19.00
C PHE A 276 18.37 9.69 17.56
N ASP A 277 19.59 9.18 17.44
CA ASP A 277 20.18 8.84 16.15
C ASP A 277 19.76 7.42 15.76
N CYS A 278 19.42 7.20 14.49
CA CYS A 278 19.07 5.89 13.96
C CYS A 278 19.54 5.72 12.52
N LEU A 279 19.64 4.45 12.10
CA LEU A 279 19.80 4.05 10.70
C LEU A 279 18.45 3.56 10.18
N VAL A 280 17.92 4.22 9.14
CA VAL A 280 16.80 3.71 8.35
C VAL A 280 17.39 2.72 7.33
N PRO A 281 17.11 1.40 7.43
CA PRO A 281 17.86 0.37 6.70
C PRO A 281 17.48 0.22 5.22
N VAL A 282 16.66 1.14 4.70
CA VAL A 282 16.26 1.22 3.29
C VAL A 282 16.69 2.57 2.73
N PRO A 283 17.39 2.63 1.59
CA PRO A 283 17.93 3.86 1.06
C PRO A 283 16.84 4.82 0.57
N GLY A 284 17.15 6.11 0.61
CA GLY A 284 16.32 7.19 0.10
C GLY A 284 15.69 8.07 1.18
N ILE A 285 15.67 9.37 0.91
CA ILE A 285 15.14 10.38 1.84
C ILE A 285 13.65 10.18 2.16
N HIS A 286 12.88 9.63 1.22
CA HIS A 286 11.48 9.30 1.44
C HIS A 286 11.28 8.21 2.51
N MET A 287 12.27 7.33 2.71
CA MET A 287 12.24 6.33 3.77
C MET A 287 12.50 6.94 5.15
N VAL A 288 13.29 8.02 5.20
CA VAL A 288 13.43 8.84 6.44
C VAL A 288 12.09 9.48 6.82
N SER A 289 11.35 10.03 5.85
CA SER A 289 9.99 10.53 6.09
C SER A 289 9.05 9.45 6.63
N ASN A 290 9.12 8.22 6.10
CA ASN A 290 8.35 7.09 6.62
C ASN A 290 8.75 6.72 8.05
N ALA A 291 10.06 6.80 8.39
CA ALA A 291 10.57 6.55 9.73
C ALA A 291 10.04 7.59 10.73
N VAL A 292 10.00 8.88 10.34
CA VAL A 292 9.41 9.95 11.18
C VAL A 292 7.91 9.74 11.38
N ALA A 293 7.17 9.27 10.34
CA ALA A 293 5.76 8.88 10.48
C ALA A 293 5.60 7.71 11.46
N GLY A 294 6.48 6.70 11.39
CA GLY A 294 6.54 5.59 12.34
C GLY A 294 6.78 6.07 13.77
N ALA A 295 7.74 6.98 13.94
CA ALA A 295 8.04 7.60 15.24
C ALA A 295 6.84 8.39 15.80
N ALA A 296 6.15 9.15 14.97
CA ALA A 296 4.97 9.91 15.37
C ALA A 296 3.81 9.01 15.84
N VAL A 297 3.57 7.89 15.15
CA VAL A 297 2.53 6.93 15.54
C VAL A 297 2.97 6.16 16.80
N GLY A 298 4.22 5.68 16.86
CA GLY A 298 4.77 4.99 18.03
C GLY A 298 4.69 5.83 19.29
N TYR A 299 5.14 7.08 19.23
CA TYR A 299 5.03 8.04 20.34
C TYR A 299 3.58 8.27 20.76
N THR A 300 2.67 8.43 19.79
CA THR A 300 1.23 8.64 20.05
C THR A 300 0.60 7.45 20.79
N LEU A 301 1.08 6.23 20.53
CA LEU A 301 0.65 4.99 21.22
C LEU A 301 1.51 4.65 22.45
N GLY A 302 2.40 5.55 22.86
CA GLY A 302 3.14 5.45 24.12
C GLY A 302 4.34 4.50 24.08
N LEU A 303 4.99 4.34 22.93
CA LEU A 303 6.30 3.71 22.82
C LEU A 303 7.38 4.67 23.34
N THR A 304 8.43 4.12 23.92
CA THR A 304 9.64 4.85 24.29
C THR A 304 10.50 5.18 23.07
N ALA A 305 11.41 6.12 23.17
CA ALA A 305 12.36 6.45 22.10
C ALA A 305 13.20 5.23 21.67
N ASP A 306 13.62 4.40 22.63
CA ASP A 306 14.39 3.18 22.36
C ASP A 306 13.56 2.12 21.59
N GLU A 307 12.29 1.92 21.96
CA GLU A 307 11.38 1.03 21.22
C GLU A 307 11.14 1.56 19.79
N ILE A 308 10.92 2.86 19.62
CA ILE A 308 10.75 3.50 18.31
C ILE A 308 12.00 3.29 17.45
N LYS A 309 13.18 3.60 18.00
CA LYS A 309 14.48 3.38 17.32
C LYS A 309 14.64 1.94 16.89
N ALA A 310 14.47 0.99 17.81
CA ALA A 310 14.59 -0.44 17.51
C ALA A 310 13.63 -0.88 16.38
N GLY A 311 12.40 -0.36 16.37
CA GLY A 311 11.42 -0.66 15.33
C GLY A 311 11.80 -0.08 13.96
N ILE A 312 12.39 1.12 13.91
CA ILE A 312 12.89 1.71 12.67
C ILE A 312 14.06 0.89 12.12
N GLU A 313 15.04 0.58 12.95
CA GLU A 313 16.26 -0.14 12.56
C GLU A 313 16.01 -1.61 12.20
N SER A 314 14.91 -2.21 12.68
CA SER A 314 14.48 -3.58 12.38
C SER A 314 13.50 -3.69 11.21
N LEU A 315 13.26 -2.62 10.44
CA LEU A 315 12.37 -2.67 9.28
C LEU A 315 12.84 -3.75 8.29
N PRO A 316 12.01 -4.77 7.99
CA PRO A 316 12.36 -5.78 7.03
C PRO A 316 12.37 -5.21 5.60
N SER A 317 13.18 -5.78 4.73
CA SER A 317 13.10 -5.47 3.31
C SER A 317 11.75 -5.90 2.74
N ILE A 318 11.23 -5.13 1.79
CA ILE A 318 9.90 -5.33 1.22
C ILE A 318 10.09 -5.60 -0.28
N PRO A 319 9.85 -6.81 -0.79
CA PRO A 319 9.95 -7.11 -2.21
C PRO A 319 9.18 -6.10 -3.08
N GLY A 320 9.79 -5.62 -4.14
CA GLY A 320 9.21 -4.61 -5.02
C GLY A 320 9.19 -3.16 -4.47
N ARG A 321 9.87 -2.88 -3.33
CA ARG A 321 9.89 -1.56 -2.68
C ARG A 321 11.29 -1.17 -2.22
N ASN A 322 12.11 -0.65 -3.13
CA ASN A 322 13.54 -0.38 -2.87
C ASN A 322 14.25 -1.57 -2.21
N HIS A 323 13.89 -2.77 -2.62
CA HIS A 323 14.48 -4.00 -2.13
C HIS A 323 15.83 -4.21 -2.81
N ILE A 324 16.89 -4.21 -2.02
CA ILE A 324 18.25 -4.43 -2.50
C ILE A 324 18.53 -5.93 -2.52
N ILE A 325 18.84 -6.46 -3.70
CA ILE A 325 19.25 -7.85 -3.93
C ILE A 325 20.70 -7.83 -4.40
N GLU A 326 21.57 -8.41 -3.59
CA GLU A 326 23.00 -8.56 -3.95
C GLU A 326 23.19 -9.96 -4.53
N THR A 327 23.70 -10.04 -5.76
CA THR A 327 24.12 -11.27 -6.41
C THR A 327 25.65 -11.33 -6.51
N ASP A 328 26.22 -12.43 -7.00
CA ASP A 328 27.65 -12.54 -7.26
C ASP A 328 28.13 -11.61 -8.39
N HIS A 329 27.20 -11.13 -9.24
CA HIS A 329 27.50 -10.38 -10.46
C HIS A 329 27.06 -8.91 -10.39
N MET A 330 26.00 -8.57 -9.64
CA MET A 330 25.43 -7.22 -9.65
C MET A 330 24.62 -6.92 -8.40
N ILE A 331 24.20 -5.66 -8.26
CA ILE A 331 23.20 -5.23 -7.27
C ILE A 331 21.92 -4.89 -8.02
N ILE A 332 20.79 -5.49 -7.62
CA ILE A 332 19.47 -5.21 -8.17
C ILE A 332 18.69 -4.37 -7.15
N LEU A 333 18.19 -3.22 -7.61
CA LEU A 333 17.25 -2.39 -6.87
C LEU A 333 15.84 -2.75 -7.34
N ASP A 334 15.21 -3.71 -6.68
CA ASP A 334 13.84 -4.13 -6.98
C ASP A 334 12.84 -3.11 -6.40
N ASP A 335 12.31 -2.26 -7.27
CA ASP A 335 11.24 -1.31 -6.94
C ASP A 335 10.07 -1.43 -7.94
N CYS A 336 9.80 -2.67 -8.37
CA CYS A 336 8.92 -3.00 -9.47
C CYS A 336 7.44 -3.16 -9.10
N TYR A 337 7.03 -2.85 -7.86
CA TYR A 337 5.64 -3.00 -7.45
C TYR A 337 4.67 -2.03 -8.18
N ASN A 338 5.03 -0.75 -8.27
CA ASN A 338 4.25 0.27 -9.00
C ASN A 338 5.12 1.47 -9.37
N ALA A 339 4.67 2.28 -10.32
CA ALA A 339 5.39 3.44 -10.81
C ALA A 339 4.46 4.65 -11.02
N ASN A 340 5.00 5.82 -10.67
CA ASN A 340 4.51 7.14 -11.06
C ASN A 340 5.71 8.10 -11.13
N PRO A 341 5.59 9.31 -11.70
CA PRO A 341 6.72 10.21 -11.93
C PRO A 341 7.53 10.52 -10.66
N ILE A 342 6.87 10.73 -9.53
CA ILE A 342 7.53 11.06 -8.26
C ILE A 342 8.34 9.85 -7.76
N SER A 343 7.74 8.66 -7.78
CA SER A 343 8.42 7.45 -7.31
C SER A 343 9.54 7.00 -8.26
N MET A 344 9.40 7.22 -9.58
CA MET A 344 10.47 6.96 -10.55
C MET A 344 11.71 7.82 -10.25
N LYS A 345 11.54 9.12 -10.05
CA LYS A 345 12.62 10.04 -9.70
C LYS A 345 13.28 9.67 -8.38
N ALA A 346 12.48 9.33 -7.35
CA ALA A 346 13.00 8.89 -6.07
C ALA A 346 13.86 7.61 -6.18
N SER A 347 13.46 6.66 -7.02
CA SER A 347 14.24 5.42 -7.24
C SER A 347 15.50 5.68 -8.04
N ILE A 348 15.48 6.61 -9.01
CA ILE A 348 16.68 7.08 -9.72
C ILE A 348 17.66 7.75 -8.75
N ASP A 349 17.17 8.55 -7.78
CA ASP A 349 18.03 9.13 -6.73
C ASP A 349 18.67 8.04 -5.85
N VAL A 350 17.96 6.96 -5.54
CA VAL A 350 18.51 5.79 -4.84
C VAL A 350 19.57 5.10 -5.69
N LEU A 351 19.27 4.82 -6.96
CA LEU A 351 20.25 4.25 -7.88
C LEU A 351 21.54 5.11 -7.95
N ASN A 352 21.38 6.43 -7.91
CA ASN A 352 22.50 7.35 -7.97
C ASN A 352 23.41 7.34 -6.73
N MET A 353 22.98 6.73 -5.61
CA MET A 353 23.81 6.48 -4.42
C MET A 353 24.76 5.28 -4.60
N ALA A 354 24.52 4.44 -5.60
CA ALA A 354 25.36 3.28 -5.88
C ALA A 354 26.70 3.65 -6.46
N ILE A 355 27.72 2.82 -6.19
CA ILE A 355 29.06 2.96 -6.75
C ILE A 355 29.19 2.03 -7.96
N GLY A 356 29.71 2.52 -9.08
CA GLY A 356 29.87 1.77 -10.32
C GLY A 356 28.84 2.16 -11.38
N ARG A 357 28.68 1.32 -12.41
CA ARG A 357 27.76 1.57 -13.53
C ARG A 357 26.31 1.44 -13.07
N LYS A 358 25.50 2.39 -13.47
CA LYS A 358 24.09 2.55 -13.09
C LYS A 358 23.20 2.27 -14.28
N VAL A 359 22.34 1.29 -14.15
CA VAL A 359 21.38 0.88 -15.18
C VAL A 359 19.97 1.06 -14.64
N ALA A 360 19.13 1.79 -15.37
CA ALA A 360 17.73 1.97 -15.02
C ALA A 360 16.83 1.25 -16.03
N VAL A 361 16.15 0.19 -15.59
CA VAL A 361 15.16 -0.57 -16.36
C VAL A 361 13.77 -0.06 -15.96
N LEU A 362 13.18 0.77 -16.82
CA LEU A 362 11.98 1.55 -16.52
C LEU A 362 10.84 1.17 -17.48
N GLY A 363 9.70 0.79 -16.91
CA GLY A 363 8.49 0.48 -17.68
C GLY A 363 7.44 1.59 -17.66
N ASN A 364 6.29 1.33 -18.31
CA ASN A 364 5.19 2.27 -18.37
C ASN A 364 4.69 2.66 -16.97
N MET A 365 4.36 3.94 -16.80
CA MET A 365 3.57 4.47 -15.69
C MET A 365 2.10 4.53 -16.11
N GLY A 366 1.23 3.88 -15.33
CA GLY A 366 -0.23 3.84 -15.59
C GLY A 366 -0.98 5.04 -15.00
N GLU A 367 -2.24 5.20 -15.40
CA GLU A 367 -3.23 6.12 -14.83
C GLU A 367 -2.85 7.62 -14.92
N LEU A 368 -2.08 8.00 -15.94
CA LEU A 368 -1.62 9.37 -16.16
C LEU A 368 -2.47 10.13 -17.19
N GLY A 369 -3.43 9.45 -17.86
CA GLY A 369 -4.31 10.05 -18.87
C GLY A 369 -3.52 10.71 -19.99
N ASP A 370 -4.00 11.84 -20.50
CA ASP A 370 -3.41 12.58 -21.62
C ASP A 370 -2.00 13.15 -21.34
N THR A 371 -1.57 13.16 -20.08
CA THR A 371 -0.25 13.65 -19.69
C THR A 371 0.83 12.56 -19.67
N ALA A 372 0.48 11.32 -20.00
CA ALA A 372 1.37 10.18 -19.87
C ALA A 372 2.70 10.35 -20.62
N GLU A 373 2.66 10.76 -21.88
CA GLU A 373 3.85 10.96 -22.70
C GLU A 373 4.80 12.03 -22.11
N ALA A 374 4.25 13.18 -21.73
CA ALA A 374 5.03 14.27 -21.13
C ALA A 374 5.68 13.88 -19.81
N LEU A 375 4.96 13.12 -18.97
CA LEU A 375 5.46 12.68 -17.67
C LEU A 375 6.51 11.57 -17.80
N HIS A 376 6.43 10.72 -18.84
CA HIS A 376 7.51 9.78 -19.17
C HIS A 376 8.77 10.51 -19.67
N ALA A 377 8.60 11.51 -20.56
CA ALA A 377 9.69 12.35 -21.02
C ALA A 377 10.40 13.07 -19.87
N GLU A 378 9.66 13.61 -18.90
CA GLU A 378 10.21 14.25 -17.69
C GLU A 378 11.08 13.30 -16.86
N VAL A 379 10.71 12.01 -16.74
CA VAL A 379 11.53 10.99 -16.08
C VAL A 379 12.79 10.69 -16.86
N GLY A 380 12.72 10.64 -18.20
CA GLY A 380 13.90 10.47 -19.07
C GLY A 380 14.90 11.61 -18.92
N THR A 381 14.42 12.85 -18.96
CA THR A 381 15.25 14.05 -18.69
C THR A 381 15.93 13.94 -17.32
N TYR A 382 15.17 13.56 -16.28
CA TYR A 382 15.69 13.41 -14.94
C TYR A 382 16.79 12.33 -14.84
N ALA A 383 16.62 11.19 -15.51
CA ALA A 383 17.65 10.14 -15.54
C ALA A 383 18.95 10.64 -16.20
N ALA A 384 18.84 11.42 -17.28
CA ALA A 384 19.98 12.05 -17.94
C ALA A 384 20.69 13.07 -17.02
N GLU A 385 19.93 13.95 -16.34
CA GLU A 385 20.48 14.91 -15.37
C GLU A 385 21.23 14.25 -14.22
N LYS A 386 20.77 13.07 -13.80
CA LYS A 386 21.43 12.25 -12.76
C LYS A 386 22.61 11.42 -13.29
N ASN A 387 22.93 11.52 -14.58
CA ASN A 387 24.00 10.77 -15.25
C ASN A 387 23.86 9.25 -15.01
N VAL A 388 22.66 8.70 -15.22
CA VAL A 388 22.44 7.25 -15.29
C VAL A 388 23.15 6.73 -16.54
N ASP A 389 24.04 5.74 -16.40
CA ASP A 389 24.89 5.28 -17.51
C ASP A 389 24.10 4.62 -18.63
N LEU A 390 23.06 3.84 -18.27
CA LEU A 390 22.16 3.19 -19.22
C LEU A 390 20.72 3.26 -18.76
N VAL A 391 19.83 3.71 -19.64
CA VAL A 391 18.38 3.70 -19.45
C VAL A 391 17.73 2.74 -20.44
N CYS A 392 17.07 1.70 -19.94
CA CYS A 392 16.29 0.76 -20.73
C CYS A 392 14.80 1.03 -20.52
N GLY A 393 14.12 1.57 -21.52
CA GLY A 393 12.67 1.79 -21.50
C GLY A 393 11.93 0.60 -22.07
N ILE A 394 10.92 0.08 -21.36
CA ILE A 394 10.12 -1.07 -21.78
C ILE A 394 8.65 -0.68 -21.93
N GLY A 395 8.08 -0.93 -23.11
CA GLY A 395 6.69 -0.61 -23.45
C GLY A 395 6.54 0.74 -24.16
N ASP A 396 5.40 0.94 -24.83
CA ASP A 396 5.22 2.04 -25.77
C ASP A 396 5.29 3.43 -25.14
N LEU A 397 4.78 3.61 -23.92
CA LEU A 397 4.80 4.89 -23.24
C LEU A 397 6.23 5.34 -22.85
N THR A 398 7.18 4.41 -22.77
CA THR A 398 8.58 4.74 -22.45
C THR A 398 9.38 5.27 -23.64
N ARG A 399 8.81 5.36 -24.85
CA ARG A 399 9.53 5.91 -26.03
C ARG A 399 9.99 7.34 -25.78
N SER A 400 9.10 8.20 -25.26
CA SER A 400 9.44 9.57 -24.91
C SER A 400 10.48 9.67 -23.79
N LEU A 401 10.42 8.74 -22.80
CA LEU A 401 11.43 8.63 -21.75
C LEU A 401 12.81 8.32 -22.34
N VAL A 402 12.90 7.32 -23.23
CA VAL A 402 14.17 6.92 -23.86
C VAL A 402 14.70 8.04 -24.75
N GLU A 403 13.83 8.72 -25.53
CA GLU A 403 14.23 9.85 -26.36
C GLU A 403 14.85 10.97 -25.52
N GLU A 404 14.22 11.36 -24.41
CA GLU A 404 14.77 12.42 -23.55
C GLU A 404 16.04 11.96 -22.82
N ALA A 405 16.10 10.72 -22.34
CA ALA A 405 17.30 10.18 -21.71
C ALA A 405 18.50 10.16 -22.66
N SER A 406 18.27 9.87 -23.95
CA SER A 406 19.34 9.83 -24.98
C SER A 406 19.98 11.19 -25.28
N LYS A 407 19.38 12.29 -24.83
CA LYS A 407 19.95 13.64 -24.97
C LYS A 407 21.05 13.93 -23.93
N GLY A 408 21.15 13.10 -22.90
CA GLY A 408 22.21 13.21 -21.90
C GLY A 408 23.58 12.87 -22.45
N ALA A 409 24.59 13.67 -22.13
CA ALA A 409 25.95 13.48 -22.67
C ALA A 409 26.61 12.15 -22.23
N ASN A 410 26.19 11.59 -21.09
CA ASN A 410 26.78 10.42 -20.48
C ASN A 410 25.76 9.25 -20.33
N THR A 411 24.58 9.37 -20.93
CA THR A 411 23.49 8.40 -20.79
C THR A 411 23.26 7.67 -22.11
N GLU A 412 23.48 6.38 -22.14
CA GLU A 412 22.98 5.51 -23.21
C GLU A 412 21.51 5.20 -22.97
N ALA A 413 20.69 5.11 -24.01
CA ALA A 413 19.26 4.81 -23.86
C ALA A 413 18.81 3.81 -24.92
N LEU A 414 18.14 2.74 -24.47
CA LEU A 414 17.63 1.66 -25.30
C LEU A 414 16.12 1.48 -25.05
N TRP A 415 15.39 1.15 -26.11
CA TRP A 415 13.97 0.88 -26.02
C TRP A 415 13.64 -0.57 -26.39
N PHE A 416 12.71 -1.19 -25.63
CA PHE A 416 12.22 -2.54 -25.82
C PHE A 416 10.69 -2.55 -25.88
N ALA A 417 10.12 -3.38 -26.75
CA ALA A 417 8.69 -3.46 -26.93
C ALA A 417 7.99 -4.08 -25.70
N ASP A 418 8.63 -5.06 -25.08
CA ASP A 418 8.10 -5.87 -24.00
C ASP A 418 9.22 -6.45 -23.11
N ASN A 419 8.81 -7.12 -22.03
CA ASN A 419 9.73 -7.74 -21.08
C ASN A 419 10.54 -8.87 -21.72
N GLU A 420 9.95 -9.64 -22.64
CA GLU A 420 10.61 -10.78 -23.27
C GLU A 420 11.81 -10.31 -24.11
N SER A 421 11.61 -9.27 -24.93
CA SER A 421 12.69 -8.68 -25.75
C SER A 421 13.83 -8.09 -24.92
N PHE A 422 13.51 -7.49 -23.74
CA PHE A 422 14.55 -7.05 -22.81
C PHE A 422 15.28 -8.22 -22.16
N ILE A 423 14.55 -9.24 -21.67
CA ILE A 423 15.14 -10.42 -21.02
C ILE A 423 16.12 -11.15 -21.98
N GLN A 424 15.77 -11.27 -23.25
CA GLN A 424 16.66 -11.85 -24.26
C GLN A 424 17.94 -11.03 -24.47
N ALA A 425 17.88 -9.73 -24.27
CA ALA A 425 19.02 -8.82 -24.44
C ALA A 425 19.87 -8.66 -23.17
N ILE A 426 19.43 -9.12 -21.99
CA ILE A 426 20.16 -9.00 -20.73
C ILE A 426 21.65 -9.40 -20.85
N PRO A 427 22.01 -10.57 -21.44
CA PRO A 427 23.41 -11.00 -21.51
C PRO A 427 24.33 -10.06 -22.30
N ASP A 428 23.78 -9.28 -23.23
CA ASP A 428 24.54 -8.33 -24.05
C ASP A 428 24.63 -6.93 -23.41
N ILE A 429 23.72 -6.58 -22.50
CA ILE A 429 23.53 -5.23 -21.98
C ILE A 429 24.04 -5.10 -20.55
N ILE A 430 23.74 -6.07 -19.69
CA ILE A 430 24.10 -6.09 -18.27
C ILE A 430 25.51 -6.64 -18.10
N LYS A 431 26.29 -6.03 -17.21
CA LYS A 431 27.70 -6.34 -16.99
C LYS A 431 27.94 -6.63 -15.51
N ASP A 432 29.00 -7.39 -15.25
CA ASP A 432 29.51 -7.60 -13.89
C ASP A 432 29.79 -6.25 -13.21
N GLY A 433 29.30 -6.10 -11.98
CA GLY A 433 29.42 -4.89 -11.17
C GLY A 433 28.35 -3.82 -11.44
N ASP A 434 27.36 -4.09 -12.28
CA ASP A 434 26.25 -3.18 -12.51
C ASP A 434 25.37 -3.01 -11.26
N ASN A 435 24.79 -1.81 -11.13
CA ASN A 435 23.68 -1.55 -10.22
C ASN A 435 22.43 -1.32 -11.07
N VAL A 436 21.45 -2.21 -10.96
CA VAL A 436 20.30 -2.27 -11.86
C VAL A 436 19.02 -1.93 -11.11
N LEU A 437 18.44 -0.77 -11.39
CA LEU A 437 17.09 -0.40 -10.92
C LEU A 437 16.05 -1.03 -11.85
N VAL A 438 15.05 -1.71 -11.26
CA VAL A 438 13.90 -2.29 -11.98
C VAL A 438 12.62 -1.67 -11.46
N LYS A 439 11.90 -0.89 -12.31
CA LYS A 439 10.69 -0.19 -11.89
C LYS A 439 9.66 0.00 -13.00
N ALA A 440 8.41 -0.36 -12.69
CA ALA A 440 7.25 -0.18 -13.58
C ALA A 440 5.92 -0.16 -12.82
N SER A 441 4.85 0.18 -13.51
CA SER A 441 3.50 -0.05 -13.00
C SER A 441 3.21 -1.54 -12.84
N HIS A 442 2.38 -1.88 -11.85
CA HIS A 442 2.06 -3.26 -11.46
C HIS A 442 1.63 -4.17 -12.64
N GLY A 443 0.85 -3.62 -13.56
CA GLY A 443 0.38 -4.36 -14.75
C GLY A 443 1.48 -4.79 -15.74
N MET A 444 2.71 -4.26 -15.61
CA MET A 444 3.83 -4.59 -16.48
C MET A 444 4.52 -5.92 -16.11
N ASN A 445 4.20 -6.51 -14.95
CA ASN A 445 4.78 -7.79 -14.48
C ASN A 445 6.32 -7.81 -14.46
N PHE A 446 6.94 -6.75 -13.97
CA PHE A 446 8.39 -6.59 -13.87
C PHE A 446 9.12 -7.55 -12.89
N PRO A 447 8.45 -8.22 -11.91
CA PRO A 447 9.11 -9.26 -11.13
C PRO A 447 9.80 -10.35 -11.98
N GLN A 448 9.32 -10.64 -13.20
CA GLN A 448 9.99 -11.57 -14.10
C GLN A 448 11.35 -11.06 -14.61
N ILE A 449 11.54 -9.73 -14.70
CA ILE A 449 12.85 -9.14 -15.06
C ILE A 449 13.79 -9.25 -13.87
N VAL A 450 13.31 -8.98 -12.65
CA VAL A 450 14.10 -9.16 -11.43
C VAL A 450 14.61 -10.60 -11.36
N HIS A 451 13.72 -11.58 -11.54
CA HIS A 451 14.07 -12.99 -11.53
C HIS A 451 15.10 -13.36 -12.62
N ALA A 452 14.93 -12.84 -13.84
CA ALA A 452 15.90 -13.08 -14.92
C ALA A 452 17.28 -12.47 -14.65
N LEU A 453 17.35 -11.36 -13.90
CA LEU A 453 18.62 -10.77 -13.46
C LEU A 453 19.27 -11.56 -12.31
N GLU A 454 18.48 -12.18 -11.43
CA GLU A 454 18.98 -13.04 -10.34
C GLU A 454 19.57 -14.37 -10.86
N GLU A 455 19.12 -14.84 -12.03
CA GLU A 455 19.58 -16.10 -12.64
C GLU A 455 20.83 -15.97 -13.52
N LEU A 456 21.37 -14.75 -13.71
CA LEU A 456 22.65 -14.51 -14.43
C LEU A 456 23.82 -14.99 -13.60
#